data_0ae8991b0c9648d97f3edb9c6866a7e1
#
_entry.id   0ae8991b0c9648d97f3edb9c6866a7e1
#
_cell.length_a   1.000
_cell.length_b   1.000
_cell.length_c   1.000
_cell.angle_alpha   90.00
_cell.angle_beta   90.00
_cell.angle_gamma   90.00
#
_symmetry.space_group_name_H-M   'P 1'
#
loop_
_entity.id
_entity.type
_entity.pdbx_description
1 polymer ?
#
loop_
_entity_poly.entity_id
_entity_poly.type
_entity_poly.pdbx_seq_one_letter_code
_entity_poly.pdbx_strand_id
1 'polypeptide(L)'
;MPDVWKILLGAAAFSAAFNMIFWALEKKWIFLGVLHIAVQKVRMTGQAAEAVPLCLKMPQGEMLAAALGKGASEGTAALFSGTLWQQFFLMGIAAPLSEELLFRGILFERLRVALPFFWAALGSAAFFGLVHGNWAQGIYAALMGLILAWLYEKKNRLWEPVLFHSAANLTALLMRVLLWHW
;
A
#
# COMPACT_ATOMS: atom_id res chain seq x y z
N MET A 1 -13.80 -5.67 -25.71
CA MET A 1 -12.79 -6.47 -24.96
C MET A 1 -11.31 -6.06 -25.13
N PRO A 2 -10.86 -5.27 -26.13
CA PRO A 2 -9.44 -4.91 -26.22
C PRO A 2 -8.89 -4.06 -25.06
N ASP A 3 -9.76 -3.41 -24.30
CA ASP A 3 -9.31 -2.53 -23.20
C ASP A 3 -8.98 -3.25 -21.89
N VAL A 4 -9.43 -4.48 -21.68
CA VAL A 4 -9.18 -5.25 -20.44
C VAL A 4 -7.70 -5.48 -20.23
N TRP A 5 -6.95 -5.84 -21.28
CA TRP A 5 -5.50 -6.03 -21.21
C TRP A 5 -4.75 -4.76 -20.82
N LYS A 6 -5.21 -3.60 -21.30
CA LYS A 6 -4.62 -2.30 -20.93
C LYS A 6 -4.84 -2.00 -19.45
N ILE A 7 -6.03 -2.33 -18.93
CA ILE A 7 -6.36 -2.17 -17.50
C ILE A 7 -5.46 -3.07 -16.65
N LEU A 8 -5.37 -4.36 -16.98
CA LEU A 8 -4.57 -5.32 -16.24
C LEU A 8 -3.08 -4.99 -16.28
N LEU A 9 -2.53 -4.65 -17.46
CA LEU A 9 -1.13 -4.25 -17.61
C LEU A 9 -0.85 -2.94 -16.89
N GLY A 10 -1.75 -1.96 -16.97
CA GLY A 10 -1.63 -0.70 -16.24
C GLY A 10 -1.60 -0.89 -14.73
N ALA A 11 -2.48 -1.76 -14.21
CA ALA A 11 -2.54 -2.09 -12.79
C ALA A 11 -1.27 -2.80 -12.32
N ALA A 12 -0.80 -3.79 -13.07
CA ALA A 12 0.42 -4.52 -12.77
C ALA A 12 1.64 -3.59 -12.80
N ALA A 13 1.76 -2.75 -13.83
CA ALA A 13 2.85 -1.79 -13.95
C ALA A 13 2.83 -0.76 -12.82
N PHE A 14 1.66 -0.20 -12.48
CA PHE A 14 1.50 0.73 -11.38
C PHE A 14 1.91 0.10 -10.04
N SER A 15 1.36 -1.09 -9.74
CA SER A 15 1.66 -1.79 -8.49
C SER A 15 3.13 -2.19 -8.40
N ALA A 16 3.71 -2.73 -9.47
CA ALA A 16 5.12 -3.10 -9.50
C ALA A 16 6.04 -1.88 -9.31
N ALA A 17 5.81 -0.81 -10.07
CA ALA A 17 6.60 0.42 -9.96
C ALA A 17 6.54 1.01 -8.56
N PHE A 18 5.33 1.12 -7.99
CA PHE A 18 5.16 1.65 -6.64
C PHE A 18 5.86 0.79 -5.58
N ASN A 19 5.66 -0.53 -5.64
CA ASN A 19 6.29 -1.44 -4.68
C ASN A 19 7.83 -1.42 -4.80
N MET A 20 8.39 -1.31 -6.02
CA MET A 20 9.85 -1.17 -6.21
C MET A 20 10.38 0.15 -5.66
N ILE A 21 9.69 1.27 -5.93
CA ILE A 21 10.06 2.58 -5.38
C ILE A 21 9.97 2.54 -3.85
N PHE A 22 8.87 2.00 -3.33
CA PHE A 22 8.67 1.89 -1.89
C PHE A 22 9.75 1.03 -1.22
N TRP A 23 10.07 -0.12 -1.79
CA TRP A 23 11.15 -0.99 -1.31
C TRP A 23 12.52 -0.28 -1.32
N ALA A 24 12.82 0.51 -2.37
CA ALA A 24 14.06 1.29 -2.42
C ALA A 24 14.09 2.40 -1.35
N LEU A 25 12.95 3.07 -1.12
CA LEU A 25 12.81 4.07 -0.06
C LEU A 25 12.88 3.44 1.33
N GLU A 26 12.23 2.30 1.53
CA GLU A 26 12.24 1.55 2.78
C GLU A 26 13.66 1.14 3.18
N LYS A 27 14.47 0.62 2.24
CA LYS A 27 15.89 0.33 2.51
C LYS A 27 16.66 1.58 2.98
N LYS A 28 16.39 2.73 2.39
CA LYS A 28 16.99 4.00 2.80
C LYS A 28 16.52 4.43 4.20
N TRP A 29 15.23 4.27 4.49
CA TRP A 29 14.66 4.60 5.81
C TRP A 29 15.11 3.63 6.89
N ILE A 30 15.21 2.34 6.59
CA ILE A 30 15.80 1.33 7.48
C ILE A 30 17.24 1.74 7.82
N PHE A 31 18.05 2.08 6.83
CA PHE A 31 19.43 2.54 7.06
C PHE A 31 19.48 3.80 7.95
N LEU A 32 18.63 4.78 7.70
CA LEU A 32 18.54 5.99 8.53
C LEU A 32 18.02 5.68 9.94
N GLY A 33 17.07 4.77 10.09
CA GLY A 33 16.57 4.29 11.39
C GLY A 33 17.66 3.59 12.20
N VAL A 34 18.41 2.68 11.58
CA VAL A 34 19.57 2.03 12.20
C VAL A 34 20.62 3.05 12.64
N LEU A 35 20.94 4.00 11.76
CA LEU A 35 21.88 5.06 12.06
C LEU A 35 21.39 5.92 13.25
N HIS A 36 20.10 6.25 13.30
CA HIS A 36 19.52 7.01 14.40
C HIS A 36 19.62 6.26 15.74
N ILE A 37 19.26 4.97 15.76
CA ILE A 37 19.35 4.11 16.94
C ILE A 37 20.81 3.97 17.40
N ALA A 38 21.74 3.77 16.44
CA ALA A 38 23.17 3.71 16.73
C ALA A 38 23.69 5.00 17.36
N VAL A 39 23.31 6.16 16.81
CA VAL A 39 23.70 7.47 17.36
C VAL A 39 23.12 7.69 18.75
N GLN A 40 21.85 7.31 18.99
CA GLN A 40 21.23 7.41 20.31
C GLN A 40 21.96 6.51 21.33
N LYS A 41 22.31 5.29 20.95
CA LYS A 41 23.02 4.37 21.85
C LYS A 41 24.43 4.85 22.16
N VAL A 42 25.17 5.38 21.18
CA VAL A 42 26.47 6.01 21.40
C VAL A 42 26.36 7.20 22.35
N ARG A 43 25.30 8.02 22.26
CA ARG A 43 25.03 9.13 23.21
C ARG A 43 24.79 8.65 24.64
N MET A 44 24.11 7.51 24.81
CA MET A 44 23.79 6.99 26.16
C MET A 44 24.93 6.20 26.79
N THR A 45 25.70 5.45 26.00
CA THR A 45 26.75 4.54 26.52
C THR A 45 28.16 5.03 26.32
N GLY A 46 28.38 6.03 25.45
CA GLY A 46 29.72 6.49 25.06
C GLY A 46 30.54 5.46 24.24
N GLN A 47 29.96 4.31 23.89
CA GLN A 47 30.67 3.20 23.24
C GLN A 47 30.09 2.91 21.86
N ALA A 48 30.77 3.40 20.81
CA ALA A 48 30.37 3.19 19.43
C ALA A 48 30.42 1.70 18.99
N ALA A 49 31.37 0.93 19.54
CA ALA A 49 31.58 -0.46 19.17
C ALA A 49 30.41 -1.41 19.54
N GLU A 50 29.62 -1.08 20.56
CA GLU A 50 28.46 -1.90 20.97
C GLU A 50 27.16 -1.60 20.23
N ALA A 51 27.05 -0.41 19.62
CA ALA A 51 25.82 0.03 18.95
C ALA A 51 25.61 -0.68 17.59
N VAL A 52 26.68 -0.91 16.83
CA VAL A 52 26.63 -1.48 15.48
C VAL A 52 26.16 -2.93 15.48
N PRO A 53 26.71 -3.87 16.29
CA PRO A 53 26.25 -5.26 16.30
C PRO A 53 24.80 -5.42 16.75
N LEU A 54 24.29 -4.56 17.64
CA LEU A 54 22.90 -4.58 18.08
C LEU A 54 21.96 -4.18 16.95
N CYS A 55 22.28 -3.13 16.20
CA CYS A 55 21.50 -2.67 15.07
C CYS A 55 21.44 -3.71 13.94
N LEU A 56 22.50 -4.45 13.69
CA LEU A 56 22.57 -5.51 12.69
C LEU A 56 21.80 -6.78 13.07
N LYS A 57 21.53 -6.98 14.37
CA LYS A 57 20.78 -8.15 14.88
C LYS A 57 19.28 -7.91 15.03
N MET A 58 18.80 -6.67 14.87
CA MET A 58 17.37 -6.38 14.95
C MET A 58 16.63 -6.96 13.73
N PRO A 59 15.52 -7.69 13.94
CA PRO A 59 14.66 -8.11 12.84
C PRO A 59 14.17 -6.90 12.04
N GLN A 60 14.14 -7.02 10.71
CA GLN A 60 13.74 -5.90 9.83
C GLN A 60 12.35 -5.33 10.17
N GLY A 61 11.43 -6.20 10.62
CA GLY A 61 10.10 -5.79 11.05
C GLY A 61 10.08 -4.89 12.29
N GLU A 62 10.96 -5.14 13.27
CA GLU A 62 11.07 -4.28 14.46
C GLU A 62 11.68 -2.92 14.16
N MET A 63 12.62 -2.88 13.22
CA MET A 63 13.22 -1.63 12.76
C MET A 63 12.21 -0.77 12.01
N LEU A 64 11.38 -1.37 11.18
CA LEU A 64 10.31 -0.69 10.46
C LEU A 64 9.22 -0.21 11.43
N ALA A 65 8.83 -1.04 12.40
CA ALA A 65 7.86 -0.67 13.44
C ALA A 65 8.37 0.48 14.33
N ALA A 66 9.66 0.52 14.62
CA ALA A 66 10.28 1.62 15.36
C ALA A 66 10.34 2.94 14.53
N ALA A 67 10.50 2.83 13.20
CA ALA A 67 10.56 3.99 12.30
C ALA A 67 9.18 4.57 11.96
N LEU A 68 8.14 3.71 11.84
CA LEU A 68 6.79 4.09 11.38
C LEU A 68 5.73 4.15 12.50
N GLY A 69 6.08 3.71 13.72
CA GLY A 69 5.13 3.54 14.82
C GLY A 69 4.42 2.17 14.81
N LYS A 70 4.10 1.68 16.01
CA LYS A 70 3.58 0.31 16.21
C LYS A 70 2.27 -0.01 15.49
N GLY A 71 1.40 0.97 15.23
CA GLY A 71 0.09 0.74 14.61
C GLY A 71 0.11 0.32 13.14
N ALA A 72 1.19 0.64 12.39
CA ALA A 72 1.30 0.29 10.98
C ALA A 72 1.60 -1.21 10.74
N SER A 73 2.22 -1.89 11.71
CA SER A 73 2.64 -3.30 11.58
C SER A 73 1.51 -4.30 11.84
N GLU A 74 0.57 -4.00 12.73
CA GLU A 74 -0.46 -4.93 13.17
C GLU A 74 -1.54 -5.17 12.10
N GLY A 75 -2.03 -4.10 11.46
CA GLY A 75 -3.02 -4.21 10.38
C GLY A 75 -2.48 -4.95 9.15
N THR A 76 -1.24 -4.66 8.78
CA THR A 76 -0.57 -5.33 7.64
C THR A 76 -0.27 -6.80 7.97
N ALA A 77 0.19 -7.11 9.20
CA ALA A 77 0.46 -8.47 9.62
C ALA A 77 -0.81 -9.34 9.61
N ALA A 78 -1.96 -8.80 10.02
CA ALA A 78 -3.23 -9.52 10.01
C ALA A 78 -3.67 -9.92 8.58
N LEU A 79 -3.50 -9.04 7.60
CA LEU A 79 -3.81 -9.35 6.20
C LEU A 79 -2.98 -10.51 5.64
N PHE A 80 -1.78 -10.70 6.17
CA PHE A 80 -0.83 -11.70 5.67
C PHE A 80 -0.66 -12.92 6.58
N SER A 81 -1.46 -13.06 7.63
CA SER A 81 -1.38 -14.21 8.56
C SER A 81 -2.05 -15.48 8.03
N GLY A 82 -2.89 -15.38 6.99
CA GLY A 82 -3.60 -16.49 6.39
C GLY A 82 -2.79 -17.28 5.35
N THR A 83 -3.37 -18.40 4.89
CA THR A 83 -2.82 -19.16 3.75
C THR A 83 -2.80 -18.31 2.48
N LEU A 84 -1.96 -18.67 1.50
CA LEU A 84 -1.91 -17.96 0.21
C LEU A 84 -3.27 -17.92 -0.50
N TRP A 85 -4.09 -18.97 -0.37
CA TRP A 85 -5.45 -19.01 -0.92
C TRP A 85 -6.39 -18.01 -0.24
N GLN A 86 -6.29 -17.87 1.08
CA GLN A 86 -7.06 -16.87 1.83
C GLN A 86 -6.63 -15.46 1.44
N GLN A 87 -5.33 -15.22 1.34
CA GLN A 87 -4.79 -13.93 0.89
C GLN A 87 -5.23 -13.60 -0.55
N PHE A 88 -5.13 -14.57 -1.47
CA PHE A 88 -5.59 -14.42 -2.85
C PHE A 88 -7.07 -14.05 -2.92
N PHE A 89 -7.93 -14.79 -2.22
CA PHE A 89 -9.38 -14.52 -2.24
C PHE A 89 -9.71 -13.18 -1.59
N LEU A 90 -9.14 -12.91 -0.41
CA LEU A 90 -9.41 -11.68 0.33
C LEU A 90 -8.89 -10.45 -0.40
N MET A 91 -7.61 -10.42 -0.76
CA MET A 91 -6.97 -9.26 -1.39
C MET A 91 -7.28 -9.13 -2.87
N GLY A 92 -7.46 -10.25 -3.57
CA GLY A 92 -7.70 -10.26 -5.02
C GLY A 92 -9.16 -10.09 -5.41
N ILE A 93 -10.11 -10.46 -4.56
CA ILE A 93 -11.53 -10.47 -4.91
C ILE A 93 -12.37 -9.70 -3.91
N ALA A 94 -12.41 -10.15 -2.64
CA ALA A 94 -13.38 -9.65 -1.67
C ALA A 94 -13.14 -8.18 -1.31
N ALA A 95 -11.90 -7.80 -0.98
CA ALA A 95 -11.57 -6.42 -0.65
C ALA A 95 -11.78 -5.47 -1.84
N PRO A 96 -11.21 -5.72 -3.06
CA PRO A 96 -11.45 -4.85 -4.20
C PRO A 96 -12.93 -4.66 -4.52
N LEU A 97 -13.72 -5.73 -4.47
CA LEU A 97 -15.16 -5.64 -4.78
C LEU A 97 -15.89 -4.77 -3.75
N SER A 98 -15.68 -5.00 -2.45
CA SER A 98 -16.34 -4.24 -1.39
C SER A 98 -15.86 -2.79 -1.34
N GLU A 99 -14.58 -2.55 -1.54
CA GLU A 99 -13.99 -1.21 -1.50
C GLU A 99 -14.43 -0.38 -2.72
N GLU A 100 -14.43 -0.94 -3.93
CA GLU A 100 -14.89 -0.19 -5.10
C GLU A 100 -16.39 0.10 -5.05
N LEU A 101 -17.19 -0.82 -4.53
CA LEU A 101 -18.61 -0.56 -4.33
C LEU A 101 -18.83 0.61 -3.36
N LEU A 102 -18.08 0.64 -2.25
CA LEU A 102 -18.18 1.70 -1.25
C LEU A 102 -17.63 3.04 -1.76
N PHE A 103 -16.39 3.02 -2.29
CA PHE A 103 -15.68 4.25 -2.63
C PHE A 103 -16.08 4.83 -3.97
N ARG A 104 -16.36 4.00 -4.99
CA ARG A 104 -16.76 4.49 -6.33
C ARG A 104 -18.28 4.45 -6.50
N GLY A 105 -18.90 3.34 -6.13
CA GLY A 105 -20.35 3.20 -6.28
C GLY A 105 -21.16 4.08 -5.33
N ILE A 106 -20.63 4.43 -4.16
CA ILE A 106 -21.38 5.25 -3.17
C ILE A 106 -20.69 6.59 -2.96
N LEU A 107 -19.48 6.61 -2.40
CA LEU A 107 -18.84 7.86 -1.96
C LEU A 107 -18.54 8.80 -3.14
N PHE A 108 -17.84 8.32 -4.14
CA PHE A 108 -17.49 9.11 -5.31
C PHE A 108 -18.73 9.62 -6.04
N GLU A 109 -19.73 8.76 -6.27
CA GLU A 109 -21.01 9.16 -6.89
C GLU A 109 -21.70 10.28 -6.10
N ARG A 110 -21.74 10.18 -4.78
CA ARG A 110 -22.33 11.24 -3.93
C ARG A 110 -21.54 12.55 -4.03
N LEU A 111 -20.22 12.48 -4.04
CA LEU A 111 -19.38 13.66 -4.22
C LEU A 111 -19.55 14.27 -5.62
N ARG A 112 -19.73 13.44 -6.67
CA ARG A 112 -19.92 13.90 -8.06
C ARG A 112 -21.22 14.69 -8.26
N VAL A 113 -22.26 14.41 -7.47
CA VAL A 113 -23.50 15.21 -7.49
C VAL A 113 -23.24 16.67 -7.08
N ALA A 114 -22.34 16.89 -6.12
CA ALA A 114 -22.08 18.21 -5.55
C ALA A 114 -20.81 18.90 -6.09
N LEU A 115 -19.85 18.13 -6.61
CA LEU A 115 -18.52 18.62 -6.93
C LEU A 115 -18.09 18.27 -8.37
N PRO A 116 -17.27 19.11 -9.01
CA PRO A 116 -16.57 18.75 -10.24
C PRO A 116 -15.70 17.51 -10.05
N PHE A 117 -15.43 16.79 -11.15
CA PHE A 117 -14.68 15.52 -11.15
C PHE A 117 -13.41 15.56 -10.28
N PHE A 118 -12.58 16.58 -10.48
CA PHE A 118 -11.29 16.68 -9.79
C PHE A 118 -11.43 16.67 -8.27
N TRP A 119 -12.36 17.43 -7.70
CA TRP A 119 -12.58 17.52 -6.26
C TRP A 119 -13.25 16.28 -5.70
N ALA A 120 -14.19 15.69 -6.45
CA ALA A 120 -14.83 14.42 -6.07
C ALA A 120 -13.82 13.27 -6.06
N ALA A 121 -12.97 13.19 -7.09
CA ALA A 121 -11.91 12.18 -7.18
C ALA A 121 -10.89 12.34 -6.05
N LEU A 122 -10.43 13.58 -5.80
CA LEU A 122 -9.48 13.87 -4.73
C LEU A 122 -10.06 13.53 -3.35
N GLY A 123 -11.30 13.93 -3.08
CA GLY A 123 -11.98 13.63 -1.82
C GLY A 123 -12.16 12.12 -1.59
N SER A 124 -12.67 11.41 -2.60
CA SER A 124 -12.82 9.94 -2.52
C SER A 124 -11.48 9.22 -2.35
N ALA A 125 -10.46 9.65 -3.09
CA ALA A 125 -9.11 9.06 -3.02
C ALA A 125 -8.41 9.35 -1.68
N ALA A 126 -8.54 10.56 -1.16
CA ALA A 126 -7.99 10.92 0.15
C ALA A 126 -8.64 10.08 1.26
N PHE A 127 -9.96 9.94 1.22
CA PHE A 127 -10.66 9.12 2.20
C PHE A 127 -10.29 7.63 2.08
N PHE A 128 -10.13 7.14 0.84
CA PHE A 128 -9.66 5.78 0.58
C PHE A 128 -8.25 5.53 1.15
N GLY A 129 -7.34 6.50 1.03
CA GLY A 129 -6.03 6.42 1.65
C GLY A 129 -6.08 6.43 3.18
N LEU A 130 -6.91 7.30 3.77
CA LEU A 130 -7.01 7.45 5.23
C LEU A 130 -7.47 6.19 5.95
N VAL A 131 -8.42 5.44 5.37
CA VAL A 131 -8.96 4.22 6.00
C VAL A 131 -7.96 3.06 6.06
N HIS A 132 -6.83 3.14 5.35
CA HIS A 132 -5.80 2.11 5.37
C HIS A 132 -4.92 2.13 6.64
N GLY A 133 -4.99 3.18 7.46
CA GLY A 133 -4.41 3.22 8.80
C GLY A 133 -2.88 3.32 8.89
N ASN A 134 -2.14 3.24 7.77
CA ASN A 134 -0.70 3.48 7.74
C ASN A 134 -0.30 4.38 6.56
N TRP A 135 0.74 5.19 6.75
CA TRP A 135 1.13 6.21 5.78
C TRP A 135 1.53 5.65 4.42
N ALA A 136 2.29 4.57 4.41
CA ALA A 136 2.78 3.97 3.17
C ALA A 136 1.65 3.41 2.31
N GLN A 137 0.81 2.60 2.93
CA GLN A 137 -0.36 2.02 2.28
C GLN A 137 -1.40 3.11 1.95
N GLY A 138 -1.55 4.11 2.82
CA GLY A 138 -2.44 5.24 2.59
C GLY A 138 -2.06 6.08 1.37
N ILE A 139 -0.78 6.40 1.19
CA ILE A 139 -0.30 7.11 -0.01
C ILE A 139 -0.52 6.26 -1.26
N TYR A 140 -0.18 4.97 -1.23
CA TYR A 140 -0.43 4.04 -2.32
C TYR A 140 -1.92 3.98 -2.67
N ALA A 141 -2.78 3.78 -1.67
CA ALA A 141 -4.23 3.71 -1.85
C ALA A 141 -4.81 5.02 -2.38
N ALA A 142 -4.36 6.18 -1.89
CA ALA A 142 -4.81 7.47 -2.39
C ALA A 142 -4.45 7.67 -3.87
N LEU A 143 -3.21 7.37 -4.26
CA LEU A 143 -2.78 7.47 -5.68
C LEU A 143 -3.55 6.49 -6.56
N MET A 144 -3.69 5.25 -6.12
CA MET A 144 -4.53 4.26 -6.79
C MET A 144 -5.98 4.73 -6.86
N GLY A 145 -6.49 5.34 -5.78
CA GLY A 145 -7.82 5.89 -5.68
C GLY A 145 -8.16 6.92 -6.76
N LEU A 146 -7.21 7.77 -7.12
CA LEU A 146 -7.38 8.73 -8.23
C LEU A 146 -7.54 8.01 -9.58
N ILE A 147 -6.72 6.99 -9.82
CA ILE A 147 -6.78 6.18 -11.06
C ILE A 147 -8.13 5.46 -11.15
N LEU A 148 -8.57 4.86 -10.05
CA LEU A 148 -9.82 4.12 -9.99
C LEU A 148 -11.05 5.03 -10.16
N ALA A 149 -11.01 6.25 -9.59
CA ALA A 149 -12.07 7.25 -9.82
C ALA A 149 -12.11 7.71 -11.29
N TRP A 150 -10.95 7.88 -11.92
CA TRP A 150 -10.87 8.20 -13.34
C TRP A 150 -11.39 7.07 -14.24
N LEU A 151 -11.04 5.81 -13.94
CA LEU A 151 -11.54 4.65 -14.67
C LEU A 151 -13.07 4.56 -14.57
N TYR A 152 -13.60 4.76 -13.37
CA TYR A 152 -15.04 4.75 -13.11
C TYR A 152 -15.76 5.87 -13.87
N GLU A 153 -15.29 7.12 -13.77
CA GLU A 153 -15.89 8.28 -14.46
C GLU A 153 -15.93 8.07 -15.97
N LYS A 154 -14.86 7.53 -16.55
CA LYS A 154 -14.73 7.36 -18.01
C LYS A 154 -15.74 6.37 -18.59
N LYS A 155 -16.13 5.37 -17.84
CA LYS A 155 -16.94 4.26 -18.36
C LYS A 155 -18.27 4.07 -17.62
N ASN A 156 -18.41 4.71 -16.45
CA ASN A 156 -19.56 4.54 -15.54
C ASN A 156 -19.88 3.06 -15.25
N ARG A 157 -18.85 2.26 -14.98
CA ARG A 157 -18.94 0.82 -14.72
C ARG A 157 -17.97 0.41 -13.61
N LEU A 158 -18.48 -0.22 -12.57
CA LEU A 158 -17.68 -0.66 -11.41
C LEU A 158 -16.69 -1.78 -11.72
N TRP A 159 -16.95 -2.62 -12.71
CA TRP A 159 -16.08 -3.77 -12.98
C TRP A 159 -14.66 -3.36 -13.43
N GLU A 160 -14.49 -2.20 -14.10
CA GLU A 160 -13.17 -1.74 -14.55
C GLU A 160 -12.26 -1.33 -13.37
N PRO A 161 -12.70 -0.46 -12.42
CA PRO A 161 -11.91 -0.20 -11.24
C PRO A 161 -11.73 -1.44 -10.36
N VAL A 162 -12.72 -2.32 -10.23
CA VAL A 162 -12.57 -3.60 -9.50
C VAL A 162 -11.46 -4.45 -10.12
N LEU A 163 -11.44 -4.63 -11.45
CA LEU A 163 -10.38 -5.40 -12.12
C LEU A 163 -9.00 -4.77 -11.95
N PHE A 164 -8.90 -3.44 -12.09
CA PHE A 164 -7.63 -2.74 -11.88
C PHE A 164 -7.13 -2.94 -10.45
N HIS A 165 -7.99 -2.74 -9.48
CA HIS A 165 -7.67 -2.89 -8.06
C HIS A 165 -7.25 -4.33 -7.73
N SER A 166 -8.03 -5.32 -8.18
CA SER A 166 -7.71 -6.75 -8.03
C SER A 166 -6.34 -7.10 -8.61
N ALA A 167 -6.06 -6.64 -9.84
CA ALA A 167 -4.78 -6.90 -10.50
C ALA A 167 -3.61 -6.23 -9.76
N ALA A 168 -3.80 -5.01 -9.26
CA ALA A 168 -2.79 -4.31 -8.47
C ALA A 168 -2.47 -5.04 -7.15
N ASN A 169 -3.50 -5.48 -6.43
CA ASN A 169 -3.34 -6.24 -5.19
C ASN A 169 -2.69 -7.60 -5.41
N LEU A 170 -3.10 -8.33 -6.46
CA LEU A 170 -2.49 -9.61 -6.80
C LEU A 170 -1.03 -9.46 -7.26
N THR A 171 -0.71 -8.37 -7.95
CA THR A 171 0.70 -8.06 -8.30
C THR A 171 1.52 -7.79 -7.05
N ALA A 172 1.00 -7.03 -6.10
CA ALA A 172 1.67 -6.79 -4.82
C ALA A 172 1.87 -8.09 -4.03
N LEU A 173 0.85 -8.94 -3.98
CA LEU A 173 0.94 -10.27 -3.34
C LEU A 173 2.00 -11.15 -4.02
N LEU A 174 2.02 -11.18 -5.36
CA LEU A 174 3.00 -11.95 -6.13
C LEU A 174 4.43 -11.43 -5.88
N MET A 175 4.63 -10.13 -5.93
CA MET A 175 5.94 -9.52 -5.63
C MET A 175 6.41 -9.86 -4.23
N ARG A 176 5.51 -9.83 -3.25
CA ARG A 176 5.83 -10.26 -1.89
C ARG A 176 6.28 -11.71 -1.84
N VAL A 177 5.53 -12.63 -2.46
CA VAL A 177 5.89 -14.06 -2.49
C VAL A 177 7.23 -14.30 -3.18
N LEU A 178 7.51 -13.62 -4.30
CA LEU A 178 8.73 -13.83 -5.08
C LEU A 178 9.96 -13.13 -4.51
N LEU A 179 9.81 -11.94 -3.93
CA LEU A 179 10.93 -11.09 -3.54
C LEU A 179 11.20 -11.08 -2.03
N TRP A 180 10.24 -11.48 -1.20
CA TRP A 180 10.33 -11.38 0.27
C TRP A 180 10.38 -12.74 0.99
N HIS A 181 10.68 -13.81 0.30
CA HIS A 181 10.95 -15.12 0.89
C HIS A 181 12.34 -15.24 1.52
N TRP A 182 12.97 -14.09 1.87
CA TRP A 182 14.30 -14.08 2.49
C TRP A 182 14.31 -13.37 3.83
#